data_d1fbb290143bde871c6e8a170d2cb48d
#
_entry.id   d1fbb290143bde871c6e8a170d2cb48d
#
_cell.length_a   1.000
_cell.length_b   1.000
_cell.length_c   1.000
_cell.angle_alpha   90.00
_cell.angle_beta   90.00
_cell.angle_gamma   90.00
#
_symmetry.space_group_name_H-M   'P 1'
#
loop_
_entity.id
_entity.type
_entity.pdbx_description
1 polymer ?
#
loop_
_entity_poly.entity_id
_entity_poly.type
_entity_poly.pdbx_seq_one_letter_code
_entity_poly.pdbx_strand_id
1 'polypeptide(L)'
;MRCKEKAMAIVLGGGKGTRLYPLTMDRAKPAVPFAGKYRLVDIPISNCINSGIRQIYILTQFNSASLHNHIANTYVFDTFSNGFVEILAAEQTNQTDTWYQGTADAVRKNLKHFHDQDADYYIILSGDQLYRMDIKDMLDQHIASGAELTIASKPISREQATGLGIIGCDEQGFITKFYEKPANDLDISEYKVPASYMKDSLGKEVGENNEYLASMGIYIFNAKTMEEVLNNNKTDFGKEIIPDVIKQRKVSAYLFEGFWEDIGTIKAFYETNLDLASISPQFNFYDEQMPIYTHRRHLPATKVNFCNISNSLTSEGSIITNAYIVNSIIGVRTLIESGASLDGVYCMGASYYETEEEKAENTKKGIPNIGIGRG
;
A
#
# COMPACT_ATOMS: atom_id res chain seq x y z
N MET A 1 -24.07 9.35 -10.08
CA MET A 1 -23.57 10.39 -11.03
C MET A 1 -22.20 9.90 -11.50
N ARG A 2 -21.96 9.75 -12.79
CA ARG A 2 -20.59 9.53 -13.31
C ARG A 2 -19.80 10.80 -13.02
N CYS A 3 -18.63 10.69 -12.36
CA CYS A 3 -17.67 11.79 -12.33
C CYS A 3 -17.44 12.24 -13.77
N LYS A 4 -17.56 13.53 -14.03
CA LYS A 4 -17.29 14.09 -15.36
C LYS A 4 -15.78 14.07 -15.66
N GLU A 5 -14.98 14.10 -14.62
CA GLU A 5 -13.52 14.15 -14.70
C GLU A 5 -12.94 12.74 -14.80
N LYS A 6 -12.02 12.56 -15.72
CA LYS A 6 -11.34 11.29 -15.93
C LYS A 6 -10.08 11.22 -15.07
N ALA A 7 -10.08 10.35 -14.08
CA ALA A 7 -8.93 10.12 -13.21
C ALA A 7 -8.36 8.71 -13.41
N MET A 8 -7.05 8.60 -13.42
CA MET A 8 -6.30 7.34 -13.56
C MET A 8 -5.32 7.18 -12.41
N ALA A 9 -5.26 5.99 -11.85
CA ALA A 9 -4.35 5.67 -10.75
C ALA A 9 -3.07 4.97 -11.25
N ILE A 10 -1.95 5.31 -10.61
CA ILE A 10 -0.63 4.75 -10.86
C ILE A 10 -0.08 4.27 -9.51
N VAL A 11 -0.04 2.95 -9.32
CA VAL A 11 0.46 2.33 -8.09
C VAL A 11 1.94 2.02 -8.26
N LEU A 12 2.77 2.58 -7.39
CA LEU A 12 4.22 2.39 -7.40
C LEU A 12 4.58 1.11 -6.63
N GLY A 13 4.98 0.09 -7.36
CA GLY A 13 5.36 -1.23 -6.83
C GLY A 13 6.85 -1.57 -6.98
N GLY A 14 7.69 -0.59 -7.24
CA GLY A 14 8.99 -0.78 -7.89
C GLY A 14 10.26 -0.89 -7.03
N GLY A 15 10.22 -0.87 -5.71
CA GLY A 15 11.43 -0.97 -4.87
C GLY A 15 11.94 -2.40 -4.66
N LYS A 16 13.27 -2.60 -4.40
CA LYS A 16 13.86 -3.91 -4.05
C LYS A 16 13.29 -4.52 -2.77
N GLY A 17 12.68 -3.71 -1.90
CA GLY A 17 12.07 -4.18 -0.66
C GLY A 17 13.06 -4.77 0.36
N THR A 18 14.33 -4.35 0.34
CA THR A 18 15.42 -4.94 1.16
C THR A 18 15.16 -4.88 2.66
N ARG A 19 14.42 -3.87 3.13
CA ARG A 19 14.03 -3.74 4.54
C ARG A 19 12.98 -4.77 5.00
N LEU A 20 12.32 -5.44 4.06
CA LEU A 20 11.36 -6.54 4.32
C LEU A 20 11.97 -7.93 4.01
N TYR A 21 13.27 -8.03 3.72
CA TYR A 21 13.91 -9.33 3.58
C TYR A 21 13.79 -10.12 4.91
N PRO A 22 13.48 -11.45 4.89
CA PRO A 22 13.40 -12.33 3.72
C PRO A 22 12.03 -12.40 3.00
N LEU A 23 11.01 -11.67 3.42
CA LEU A 23 9.66 -11.71 2.81
C LEU A 23 9.66 -11.34 1.33
N THR A 24 10.64 -10.55 0.90
CA THR A 24 10.82 -10.08 -0.48
C THR A 24 11.88 -10.85 -1.27
N MET A 25 12.34 -11.99 -0.77
CA MET A 25 13.37 -12.81 -1.45
C MET A 25 12.90 -13.25 -2.85
N ASP A 26 11.66 -13.75 -2.95
CA ASP A 26 11.11 -14.34 -4.18
C ASP A 26 9.90 -13.56 -4.74
N ARG A 27 9.60 -12.38 -4.20
CA ARG A 27 8.44 -11.57 -4.60
C ARG A 27 8.64 -10.09 -4.41
N ALA A 28 7.98 -9.28 -5.24
CA ALA A 28 7.93 -7.84 -5.07
C ALA A 28 7.25 -7.45 -3.73
N LYS A 29 7.66 -6.34 -3.12
CA LYS A 29 7.08 -5.85 -1.86
C LYS A 29 5.53 -5.77 -1.90
N PRO A 30 4.87 -5.22 -2.94
CA PRO A 30 3.42 -5.19 -3.03
C PRO A 30 2.75 -6.57 -3.06
N ALA A 31 3.48 -7.62 -3.45
CA ALA A 31 2.98 -8.99 -3.49
C ALA A 31 3.16 -9.75 -2.17
N VAL A 32 3.71 -9.14 -1.12
CA VAL A 32 3.87 -9.78 0.18
C VAL A 32 2.50 -10.09 0.78
N PRO A 33 2.25 -11.33 1.25
CA PRO A 33 1.01 -11.70 1.94
C PRO A 33 0.81 -10.86 3.20
N PHE A 34 -0.41 -10.41 3.41
CA PHE A 34 -0.79 -9.56 4.52
C PHE A 34 -2.16 -10.01 5.09
N ALA A 35 -2.35 -9.87 6.41
CA ALA A 35 -3.60 -10.22 7.09
C ALA A 35 -4.15 -11.63 6.73
N GLY A 36 -3.24 -12.58 6.51
CA GLY A 36 -3.56 -13.99 6.23
C GLY A 36 -3.98 -14.32 4.80
N LYS A 37 -4.65 -13.42 4.07
CA LYS A 37 -5.19 -13.72 2.73
C LYS A 37 -4.96 -12.65 1.67
N TYR A 38 -4.67 -11.42 2.06
CA TYR A 38 -4.47 -10.28 1.18
C TYR A 38 -3.03 -10.17 0.69
N ARG A 39 -2.80 -9.22 -0.22
CA ARG A 39 -1.48 -8.71 -0.58
C ARG A 39 -1.45 -7.22 -0.27
N LEU A 40 -0.29 -6.64 0.01
CA LEU A 40 -0.20 -5.20 0.28
C LEU A 40 -0.79 -4.34 -0.84
N VAL A 41 -0.58 -4.73 -2.10
CA VAL A 41 -1.13 -4.03 -3.28
C VAL A 41 -2.66 -4.01 -3.33
N ASP A 42 -3.34 -4.94 -2.66
CA ASP A 42 -4.81 -4.98 -2.64
C ASP A 42 -5.39 -3.72 -1.99
N ILE A 43 -4.65 -3.08 -1.07
CA ILE A 43 -5.07 -1.88 -0.34
C ILE A 43 -5.27 -0.69 -1.30
N PRO A 44 -4.25 -0.17 -1.98
CA PRO A 44 -4.42 0.97 -2.88
C PRO A 44 -5.37 0.68 -4.04
N ILE A 45 -5.35 -0.54 -4.60
CA ILE A 45 -6.26 -0.91 -5.69
C ILE A 45 -7.71 -0.87 -5.20
N SER A 46 -8.00 -1.44 -4.03
CA SER A 46 -9.36 -1.44 -3.47
C SER A 46 -9.85 -0.03 -3.15
N ASN A 47 -9.00 0.83 -2.60
CA ASN A 47 -9.35 2.24 -2.39
C ASN A 47 -9.72 2.94 -3.70
N CYS A 48 -8.95 2.73 -4.78
CA CYS A 48 -9.28 3.26 -6.11
C CYS A 48 -10.64 2.75 -6.61
N ILE A 49 -10.87 1.44 -6.57
CA ILE A 49 -12.11 0.82 -7.06
C ILE A 49 -13.32 1.33 -6.28
N ASN A 50 -13.22 1.38 -4.95
CA ASN A 50 -14.28 1.90 -4.06
C ASN A 50 -14.57 3.38 -4.32
N SER A 51 -13.55 4.17 -4.68
CA SER A 51 -13.68 5.58 -5.07
C SER A 51 -14.13 5.80 -6.52
N GLY A 52 -14.46 4.72 -7.26
CA GLY A 52 -14.91 4.79 -8.66
C GLY A 52 -13.79 4.95 -9.69
N ILE A 53 -12.53 4.92 -9.28
CA ILE A 53 -11.35 5.01 -10.16
C ILE A 53 -11.01 3.59 -10.60
N ARG A 54 -11.24 3.29 -11.88
CA ARG A 54 -11.15 1.92 -12.43
C ARG A 54 -10.03 1.72 -13.44
N GLN A 55 -9.33 2.78 -13.83
CA GLN A 55 -8.14 2.71 -14.70
C GLN A 55 -6.91 2.78 -13.81
N ILE A 56 -6.24 1.65 -13.62
CA ILE A 56 -5.17 1.49 -12.63
C ILE A 56 -3.97 0.82 -13.28
N TYR A 57 -2.84 1.51 -13.33
CA TYR A 57 -1.55 0.94 -13.68
C TYR A 57 -0.73 0.64 -12.42
N ILE A 58 0.03 -0.46 -12.46
CA ILE A 58 0.96 -0.84 -11.41
C ILE A 58 2.35 -0.88 -12.01
N LEU A 59 3.25 -0.01 -11.54
CA LEU A 59 4.62 0.04 -12.01
C LEU A 59 5.51 -0.88 -11.16
N THR A 60 6.18 -1.84 -11.79
CA THR A 60 7.03 -2.82 -11.10
C THR A 60 8.31 -3.12 -11.85
N GLN A 61 9.34 -3.62 -11.15
CA GLN A 61 10.60 -3.99 -11.78
C GLN A 61 11.31 -5.22 -11.14
N PHE A 62 11.08 -5.52 -9.86
CA PHE A 62 11.75 -6.61 -9.16
C PHE A 62 10.77 -7.71 -8.79
N ASN A 63 11.17 -8.99 -9.00
CA ASN A 63 10.45 -10.19 -8.56
C ASN A 63 8.93 -10.12 -8.83
N SER A 64 8.55 -9.66 -10.02
CA SER A 64 7.15 -9.28 -10.34
C SER A 64 6.23 -10.46 -10.67
N ALA A 65 6.74 -11.67 -10.91
CA ALA A 65 5.94 -12.80 -11.37
C ALA A 65 4.76 -13.14 -10.43
N SER A 66 5.01 -13.15 -9.12
CA SER A 66 3.96 -13.37 -8.11
C SER A 66 2.92 -12.24 -8.10
N LEU A 67 3.32 -11.00 -8.37
CA LEU A 67 2.44 -9.85 -8.49
C LEU A 67 1.58 -9.94 -9.74
N HIS A 68 2.16 -10.26 -10.90
CA HIS A 68 1.44 -10.47 -12.15
C HIS A 68 0.34 -11.53 -12.00
N ASN A 69 0.69 -12.70 -11.46
CA ASN A 69 -0.27 -13.77 -11.23
C ASN A 69 -1.41 -13.35 -10.29
N HIS A 70 -1.10 -12.58 -9.24
CA HIS A 70 -2.11 -12.10 -8.31
C HIS A 70 -3.08 -11.12 -8.99
N ILE A 71 -2.57 -10.10 -9.69
CA ILE A 71 -3.38 -9.08 -10.34
C ILE A 71 -4.27 -9.69 -11.42
N ALA A 72 -3.72 -10.52 -12.31
CA ALA A 72 -4.46 -11.15 -13.40
C ALA A 72 -5.62 -12.06 -12.93
N ASN A 73 -5.46 -12.69 -11.75
CA ASN A 73 -6.49 -13.57 -11.18
C ASN A 73 -7.43 -12.86 -10.20
N THR A 74 -7.22 -11.59 -9.89
CA THR A 74 -8.00 -10.86 -8.88
C THR A 74 -8.90 -9.82 -9.51
N TYR A 75 -8.34 -8.95 -10.35
CA TYR A 75 -9.01 -7.75 -10.84
C TYR A 75 -9.38 -7.88 -12.30
N VAL A 76 -10.57 -8.42 -12.54
CA VAL A 76 -11.12 -8.57 -13.88
C VAL A 76 -12.38 -7.72 -13.99
N PHE A 77 -12.36 -6.71 -14.85
CA PHE A 77 -13.52 -5.90 -15.20
C PHE A 77 -14.25 -6.51 -16.39
N ASP A 78 -15.56 -6.23 -16.49
CA ASP A 78 -16.33 -6.66 -17.65
C ASP A 78 -15.93 -5.87 -18.92
N THR A 79 -16.20 -6.47 -20.09
CA THR A 79 -15.80 -5.90 -21.39
C THR A 79 -16.53 -4.61 -21.77
N PHE A 80 -17.59 -4.24 -21.04
CA PHE A 80 -18.37 -3.04 -21.30
C PHE A 80 -17.98 -1.89 -20.38
N SER A 81 -17.20 -2.15 -19.32
CA SER A 81 -16.60 -1.11 -18.48
C SER A 81 -15.24 -0.74 -19.03
N ASN A 82 -14.89 0.55 -19.02
CA ASN A 82 -13.56 1.02 -19.43
C ASN A 82 -12.54 0.87 -18.27
N GLY A 83 -12.72 -0.15 -17.41
CA GLY A 83 -11.84 -0.39 -16.26
C GLY A 83 -10.77 -1.43 -16.59
N PHE A 84 -9.60 -1.27 -16.01
CA PHE A 84 -8.51 -2.24 -16.03
C PHE A 84 -7.62 -2.10 -14.78
N VAL A 85 -6.92 -3.18 -14.44
CA VAL A 85 -5.76 -3.15 -13.55
C VAL A 85 -4.63 -3.84 -14.28
N GLU A 86 -3.66 -3.08 -14.75
CA GLU A 86 -2.58 -3.56 -15.60
C GLU A 86 -1.22 -3.28 -14.98
N ILE A 87 -0.27 -4.18 -15.24
CA ILE A 87 1.11 -4.04 -14.77
C ILE A 87 1.98 -3.56 -15.93
N LEU A 88 2.67 -2.46 -15.69
CA LEU A 88 3.75 -1.98 -16.53
C LEU A 88 5.08 -2.31 -15.83
N ALA A 89 5.76 -3.33 -16.34
CA ALA A 89 7.09 -3.71 -15.87
C ALA A 89 8.15 -2.80 -16.51
N ALA A 90 9.28 -2.64 -15.80
CA ALA A 90 10.43 -1.97 -16.40
C ALA A 90 10.90 -2.77 -17.63
N GLU A 91 10.95 -2.11 -18.78
CA GLU A 91 11.36 -2.71 -20.04
C GLU A 91 12.68 -2.10 -20.51
N GLN A 92 13.53 -2.94 -21.10
CA GLN A 92 14.64 -2.46 -21.91
C GLN A 92 14.13 -2.20 -23.33
N THR A 93 14.30 -0.98 -23.79
CA THR A 93 13.92 -0.56 -25.13
C THR A 93 15.18 -0.12 -25.90
N ASN A 94 15.06 0.05 -27.21
CA ASN A 94 16.16 0.61 -28.03
C ASN A 94 16.62 2.01 -27.58
N GLN A 95 15.85 2.67 -26.71
CA GLN A 95 16.14 4.02 -26.20
C GLN A 95 16.61 4.03 -24.73
N THR A 96 16.33 2.96 -23.96
CA THR A 96 16.66 2.90 -22.52
C THR A 96 17.04 1.48 -22.11
N ASP A 97 18.29 1.30 -21.68
CA ASP A 97 18.82 0.02 -21.16
C ASP A 97 18.76 -0.07 -19.62
N THR A 98 18.16 0.91 -18.95
CA THR A 98 18.22 1.03 -17.49
C THR A 98 16.89 0.74 -16.82
N TRP A 99 16.95 0.05 -15.69
CA TRP A 99 15.85 -0.09 -14.74
C TRP A 99 15.36 1.27 -14.25
N TYR A 100 14.17 1.32 -13.63
CA TYR A 100 13.69 2.55 -12.98
C TYR A 100 14.68 3.01 -11.92
N GLN A 101 15.13 4.25 -12.03
CA GLN A 101 16.11 4.83 -11.10
C GLN A 101 15.45 5.44 -9.86
N GLY A 102 14.13 5.52 -9.84
CA GLY A 102 13.33 6.05 -8.74
C GLY A 102 11.86 6.16 -9.12
N THR A 103 11.09 6.72 -8.21
CA THR A 103 9.63 6.80 -8.32
C THR A 103 9.17 7.70 -9.48
N ALA A 104 9.79 8.86 -9.67
CA ALA A 104 9.49 9.78 -10.76
C ALA A 104 9.98 9.26 -12.11
N ASP A 105 11.14 8.59 -12.15
CA ASP A 105 11.66 7.96 -13.36
C ASP A 105 10.74 6.83 -13.86
N ALA A 106 10.18 6.04 -12.93
CA ALA A 106 9.21 5.00 -13.28
C ALA A 106 7.98 5.58 -13.98
N VAL A 107 7.41 6.66 -13.45
CA VAL A 107 6.25 7.34 -14.05
C VAL A 107 6.61 7.94 -15.40
N ARG A 108 7.74 8.66 -15.49
CA ARG A 108 8.22 9.29 -16.74
C ARG A 108 8.37 8.30 -17.89
N LYS A 109 8.98 7.15 -17.65
CA LYS A 109 9.20 6.12 -18.66
C LYS A 109 7.91 5.52 -19.20
N ASN A 110 6.81 5.64 -18.45
CA ASN A 110 5.52 5.09 -18.81
C ASN A 110 4.49 6.14 -19.26
N LEU A 111 4.84 7.44 -19.33
CA LEU A 111 3.92 8.51 -19.73
C LEU A 111 3.19 8.21 -21.05
N LYS A 112 3.87 7.59 -22.04
CA LYS A 112 3.25 7.20 -23.33
C LYS A 112 2.00 6.32 -23.15
N HIS A 113 1.99 5.40 -22.17
CA HIS A 113 0.85 4.53 -21.90
C HIS A 113 -0.29 5.28 -21.21
N PHE A 114 0.04 6.33 -20.46
CA PHE A 114 -0.95 7.14 -19.75
C PHE A 114 -1.68 8.10 -20.68
N HIS A 115 -0.97 8.66 -21.68
CA HIS A 115 -1.57 9.52 -22.70
C HIS A 115 -2.69 8.85 -23.49
N ASP A 116 -2.57 7.53 -23.74
CA ASP A 116 -3.58 6.76 -24.48
C ASP A 116 -4.93 6.68 -23.73
N GLN A 117 -4.97 6.99 -22.43
CA GLN A 117 -6.18 6.91 -21.60
C GLN A 117 -6.95 8.23 -21.51
N ASP A 118 -6.41 9.35 -22.03
CA ASP A 118 -7.05 10.67 -22.03
C ASP A 118 -7.61 11.08 -20.65
N ALA A 119 -6.76 10.92 -19.61
CA ALA A 119 -7.10 11.26 -18.23
C ALA A 119 -6.81 12.73 -17.93
N ASP A 120 -7.68 13.38 -17.16
CA ASP A 120 -7.50 14.75 -16.68
C ASP A 120 -6.57 14.82 -15.46
N TYR A 121 -6.60 13.75 -14.64
CA TYR A 121 -5.86 13.67 -13.38
C TYR A 121 -5.12 12.33 -13.24
N TYR A 122 -3.89 12.40 -12.75
CA TYR A 122 -3.08 11.23 -12.38
C TYR A 122 -2.96 11.14 -10.87
N ILE A 123 -3.29 9.96 -10.33
CA ILE A 123 -3.23 9.66 -8.90
C ILE A 123 -2.09 8.71 -8.66
N ILE A 124 -1.06 9.16 -7.97
CA ILE A 124 0.10 8.35 -7.61
C ILE A 124 -0.13 7.76 -6.22
N LEU A 125 0.05 6.45 -6.09
CA LEU A 125 -0.15 5.70 -4.85
C LEU A 125 1.05 4.80 -4.57
N SER A 126 1.38 4.60 -3.30
CA SER A 126 2.35 3.57 -2.89
C SER A 126 1.69 2.21 -2.78
N GLY A 127 2.36 1.16 -3.25
CA GLY A 127 1.86 -0.23 -3.25
C GLY A 127 2.10 -1.00 -1.95
N ASP A 128 2.51 -0.35 -0.86
CA ASP A 128 3.05 -0.97 0.34
C ASP A 128 2.55 -0.35 1.65
N GLN A 129 1.42 0.34 1.61
CA GLN A 129 0.84 1.04 2.75
C GLN A 129 -0.52 0.45 3.13
N LEU A 130 -0.86 0.51 4.42
CA LEU A 130 -2.16 0.12 4.95
C LEU A 130 -2.98 1.35 5.33
N TYR A 131 -4.07 1.59 4.63
CA TYR A 131 -5.01 2.69 4.88
C TYR A 131 -6.34 2.42 4.18
N ARG A 132 -7.40 3.10 4.61
CA ARG A 132 -8.67 3.17 3.88
C ARG A 132 -9.01 4.63 3.65
N MET A 133 -9.11 5.02 2.38
CA MET A 133 -9.34 6.39 1.96
C MET A 133 -10.31 6.41 0.78
N ASP A 134 -11.31 7.27 0.83
CA ASP A 134 -12.02 7.66 -0.38
C ASP A 134 -11.15 8.64 -1.18
N ILE A 135 -10.56 8.12 -2.26
CA ILE A 135 -9.70 8.91 -3.15
C ILE A 135 -10.51 9.98 -3.88
N LYS A 136 -11.84 9.76 -4.01
CA LYS A 136 -12.72 10.73 -4.64
C LYS A 136 -12.82 12.01 -3.82
N ASP A 137 -12.89 11.94 -2.51
CA ASP A 137 -12.91 13.13 -1.64
C ASP A 137 -11.64 13.96 -1.82
N MET A 138 -10.49 13.31 -1.92
CA MET A 138 -9.22 13.98 -2.20
C MET A 138 -9.22 14.62 -3.59
N LEU A 139 -9.80 13.96 -4.61
CA LEU A 139 -9.91 14.49 -5.96
C LEU A 139 -10.87 15.69 -6.02
N ASP A 140 -12.01 15.60 -5.35
CA ASP A 140 -12.99 16.70 -5.27
C ASP A 140 -12.37 17.94 -4.60
N GLN A 141 -11.57 17.76 -3.53
CA GLN A 141 -10.81 18.86 -2.91
C GLN A 141 -9.73 19.41 -3.85
N HIS A 142 -9.01 18.55 -4.56
CA HIS A 142 -8.00 18.97 -5.54
C HIS A 142 -8.60 19.92 -6.58
N ILE A 143 -9.72 19.52 -7.16
CA ILE A 143 -10.45 20.32 -8.17
C ILE A 143 -10.97 21.64 -7.56
N ALA A 144 -11.59 21.58 -6.39
CA ALA A 144 -12.16 22.75 -5.73
C ALA A 144 -11.09 23.79 -5.33
N SER A 145 -9.90 23.33 -4.91
CA SER A 145 -8.78 24.22 -4.53
C SER A 145 -8.13 24.91 -5.73
N GLY A 146 -8.32 24.36 -6.94
CA GLY A 146 -7.59 24.76 -8.14
C GLY A 146 -6.09 24.55 -8.02
N ALA A 147 -5.66 23.58 -7.23
CA ALA A 147 -4.26 23.17 -7.13
C ALA A 147 -3.82 22.41 -8.39
N GLU A 148 -2.54 22.45 -8.67
CA GLU A 148 -1.94 21.69 -9.76
C GLU A 148 -1.37 20.35 -9.27
N LEU A 149 -1.11 20.26 -7.97
CA LEU A 149 -0.72 19.07 -7.22
C LEU A 149 -1.42 19.08 -5.87
N THR A 150 -1.96 17.95 -5.43
CA THR A 150 -2.42 17.75 -4.05
C THR A 150 -1.67 16.58 -3.43
N ILE A 151 -1.22 16.74 -2.18
CA ILE A 151 -0.49 15.74 -1.41
C ILE A 151 -1.35 15.30 -0.23
N ALA A 152 -1.68 14.00 -0.17
CA ALA A 152 -2.32 13.46 1.03
C ALA A 152 -1.34 13.52 2.21
N SER A 153 -1.82 14.03 3.33
CA SER A 153 -1.00 14.30 4.50
C SER A 153 -1.71 13.91 5.79
N LYS A 154 -0.94 13.46 6.75
CA LYS A 154 -1.43 13.04 8.07
C LYS A 154 -0.81 13.89 9.16
N PRO A 155 -1.61 14.38 10.14
CA PRO A 155 -1.09 14.98 11.36
C PRO A 155 -0.24 13.99 12.16
N ILE A 156 0.96 14.40 12.55
CA ILE A 156 1.93 13.58 13.29
C ILE A 156 2.64 14.38 14.38
N SER A 157 3.22 13.65 15.34
CA SER A 157 4.13 14.24 16.32
C SER A 157 5.54 14.47 15.77
N ARG A 158 6.34 15.25 16.51
CA ARG A 158 7.76 15.46 16.19
C ARG A 158 8.56 14.16 16.11
N GLU A 159 8.26 13.20 17.00
CA GLU A 159 8.96 11.92 17.08
C GLU A 159 8.73 11.04 15.84
N GLN A 160 7.51 11.11 15.26
CA GLN A 160 7.15 10.36 14.06
C GLN A 160 7.74 10.94 12.77
N ALA A 161 8.22 12.20 12.82
CA ALA A 161 8.63 12.94 11.62
C ALA A 161 9.87 12.37 10.89
N THR A 162 10.76 11.67 11.59
CA THR A 162 12.07 11.24 11.08
C THR A 162 12.06 10.29 9.90
N GLY A 163 11.01 9.49 9.76
CA GLY A 163 10.90 8.51 8.67
C GLY A 163 10.16 9.01 7.44
N LEU A 164 9.59 10.21 7.48
CA LEU A 164 8.57 10.70 6.59
C LEU A 164 8.95 12.03 5.93
N GLY A 165 8.30 12.37 4.82
CA GLY A 165 8.40 13.70 4.23
C GLY A 165 7.50 14.67 5.01
N ILE A 166 8.07 15.79 5.50
CA ILE A 166 7.35 16.76 6.32
C ILE A 166 6.92 17.96 5.49
N ILE A 167 5.68 18.38 5.71
CA ILE A 167 5.01 19.44 4.96
C ILE A 167 4.78 20.64 5.87
N GLY A 168 5.15 21.83 5.38
CA GLY A 168 4.70 23.11 5.93
C GLY A 168 3.72 23.76 4.98
N CYS A 169 2.58 24.24 5.49
CA CYS A 169 1.54 24.90 4.70
C CYS A 169 1.12 26.23 5.32
N ASP A 170 0.45 27.06 4.54
CA ASP A 170 -0.20 28.30 4.98
C ASP A 170 -1.58 28.03 5.63
N GLU A 171 -2.26 29.10 6.02
CA GLU A 171 -3.59 29.04 6.66
C GLU A 171 -4.70 28.51 5.72
N GLN A 172 -4.48 28.54 4.42
CA GLN A 172 -5.37 28.02 3.38
C GLN A 172 -5.06 26.57 2.99
N GLY A 173 -3.99 25.97 3.55
CA GLY A 173 -3.56 24.60 3.27
C GLY A 173 -2.73 24.47 2.00
N PHE A 174 -2.20 25.58 1.44
CA PHE A 174 -1.23 25.48 0.37
C PHE A 174 0.16 25.22 0.92
N ILE A 175 0.83 24.23 0.34
CA ILE A 175 2.14 23.77 0.78
C ILE A 175 3.20 24.79 0.34
N THR A 176 3.94 25.28 1.31
CA THR A 176 5.02 26.26 1.11
C THR A 176 6.40 25.69 1.33
N LYS A 177 6.50 24.58 2.08
CA LYS A 177 7.74 23.92 2.45
C LYS A 177 7.58 22.40 2.42
N PHE A 178 8.65 21.70 2.06
CA PHE A 178 8.73 20.25 2.11
C PHE A 178 10.16 19.82 2.47
N TYR A 179 10.26 18.85 3.37
CA TYR A 179 11.54 18.26 3.76
C TYR A 179 11.43 16.73 3.86
N GLU A 180 12.21 16.02 3.06
CA GLU A 180 12.19 14.56 3.02
C GLU A 180 13.08 13.98 4.11
N LYS A 181 12.47 13.26 5.06
CA LYS A 181 13.13 12.49 6.12
C LYS A 181 14.14 13.30 6.95
N PRO A 182 13.66 14.26 7.73
CA PRO A 182 14.54 15.05 8.60
C PRO A 182 15.25 14.18 9.63
N ALA A 183 16.50 14.47 9.91
CA ALA A 183 17.25 13.83 10.99
C ALA A 183 16.64 14.18 12.37
N ASN A 184 16.87 13.31 13.37
CA ASN A 184 16.29 13.50 14.72
C ASN A 184 16.71 14.83 15.39
N ASP A 185 17.92 15.29 15.12
CA ASP A 185 18.54 16.48 15.67
C ASP A 185 18.23 17.76 14.86
N LEU A 186 17.59 17.62 13.70
CA LEU A 186 17.20 18.77 12.88
C LEU A 186 16.04 19.51 13.53
N ASP A 187 16.18 20.83 13.67
CA ASP A 187 15.04 21.69 14.03
C ASP A 187 14.07 21.81 12.85
N ILE A 188 12.85 21.33 13.05
CA ILE A 188 11.75 21.40 12.06
C ILE A 188 10.61 22.32 12.53
N SER A 189 10.85 23.19 13.52
CA SER A 189 9.82 24.09 14.07
C SER A 189 9.16 24.97 13.01
N GLU A 190 9.90 25.34 11.96
CA GLU A 190 9.39 26.12 10.82
C GLU A 190 8.39 25.37 9.92
N TYR A 191 8.21 24.05 10.13
CA TYR A 191 7.23 23.20 9.43
C TYR A 191 5.96 22.96 10.27
N LYS A 192 5.84 23.59 11.44
CA LYS A 192 4.59 23.54 12.21
C LYS A 192 3.45 24.11 11.40
N VAL A 193 2.35 23.40 11.39
CA VAL A 193 1.15 23.73 10.61
C VAL A 193 0.24 24.63 11.43
N PRO A 194 -0.38 25.66 10.84
CA PRO A 194 -1.34 26.49 11.53
C PRO A 194 -2.48 25.68 12.15
N ALA A 195 -2.72 25.82 13.45
CA ALA A 195 -3.78 25.10 14.16
C ALA A 195 -5.17 25.43 13.61
N SER A 196 -5.37 26.66 13.09
CA SER A 196 -6.58 27.09 12.40
C SER A 196 -6.89 26.21 11.20
N TYR A 197 -5.89 25.99 10.31
CA TYR A 197 -6.07 25.12 9.13
C TYR A 197 -6.40 23.69 9.51
N MET A 198 -5.69 23.13 10.49
CA MET A 198 -5.98 21.76 10.94
C MET A 198 -7.39 21.64 11.53
N LYS A 199 -7.80 22.60 12.35
CA LYS A 199 -9.15 22.63 12.93
C LYS A 199 -10.25 22.79 11.88
N ASP A 200 -10.07 23.69 10.94
CA ASP A 200 -11.06 23.97 9.88
C ASP A 200 -11.20 22.77 8.92
N SER A 201 -10.07 22.12 8.58
CA SER A 201 -10.08 20.97 7.66
C SER A 201 -10.62 19.71 8.29
N LEU A 202 -10.38 19.46 9.59
CA LEU A 202 -10.77 18.25 10.29
C LEU A 202 -12.06 18.40 11.11
N GLY A 203 -12.58 19.63 11.25
CA GLY A 203 -13.76 19.91 12.05
C GLY A 203 -13.59 19.71 13.57
N LYS A 204 -12.37 19.46 14.03
CA LYS A 204 -12.01 19.23 15.45
C LYS A 204 -10.61 19.71 15.75
N GLU A 205 -10.31 19.89 17.03
CA GLU A 205 -8.94 20.16 17.47
C GLU A 205 -8.06 18.92 17.33
N VAL A 206 -6.88 19.11 16.77
CA VAL A 206 -5.85 18.06 16.69
C VAL A 206 -5.15 17.98 18.05
N GLY A 207 -4.80 16.75 18.47
CA GLY A 207 -4.12 16.54 19.76
C GLY A 207 -2.85 17.38 19.87
N GLU A 208 -2.56 17.89 21.07
CA GLU A 208 -1.51 18.87 21.39
C GLU A 208 -0.10 18.52 20.83
N ASN A 209 0.16 17.25 20.52
CA ASN A 209 1.45 16.79 20.00
C ASN A 209 1.51 16.62 18.48
N ASN A 210 0.40 16.76 17.76
CA ASN A 210 0.33 16.51 16.31
C ASN A 210 0.40 17.82 15.51
N GLU A 211 1.51 18.55 15.69
CA GLU A 211 1.71 19.89 15.11
C GLU A 211 2.32 19.87 13.69
N TYR A 212 2.65 18.70 13.16
CA TYR A 212 3.30 18.54 11.87
C TYR A 212 2.42 17.73 10.90
N LEU A 213 2.62 17.92 9.60
CA LEU A 213 2.00 17.08 8.57
C LEU A 213 3.06 16.22 7.88
N ALA A 214 2.81 14.91 7.84
CA ALA A 214 3.59 13.98 7.05
C ALA A 214 2.94 13.72 5.69
N SER A 215 3.73 13.72 4.63
CA SER A 215 3.33 13.23 3.32
C SER A 215 3.08 11.72 3.38
N MET A 216 1.92 11.29 2.95
CA MET A 216 1.58 9.87 2.83
C MET A 216 2.17 9.21 1.56
N GLY A 217 2.84 9.98 0.68
CA GLY A 217 3.29 9.46 -0.61
C GLY A 217 2.15 9.21 -1.60
N ILE A 218 1.00 9.84 -1.38
CA ILE A 218 -0.17 9.80 -2.24
C ILE A 218 -0.35 11.18 -2.85
N TYR A 219 -0.41 11.26 -4.18
CA TYR A 219 -0.40 12.52 -4.91
C TYR A 219 -1.51 12.54 -5.97
N ILE A 220 -2.15 13.69 -6.18
CA ILE A 220 -3.01 13.94 -7.34
C ILE A 220 -2.40 15.10 -8.13
N PHE A 221 -2.12 14.85 -9.40
CA PHE A 221 -1.63 15.83 -10.35
C PHE A 221 -2.67 16.09 -11.44
N ASN A 222 -2.78 17.34 -11.89
CA ASN A 222 -3.31 17.58 -13.22
C ASN A 222 -2.43 16.87 -14.26
N ALA A 223 -3.00 16.21 -15.25
CA ALA A 223 -2.26 15.44 -16.25
C ALA A 223 -1.17 16.29 -16.93
N LYS A 224 -1.54 17.49 -17.36
CA LYS A 224 -0.59 18.45 -17.98
C LYS A 224 0.55 18.84 -17.03
N THR A 225 0.24 19.09 -15.76
CA THR A 225 1.27 19.42 -14.76
C THR A 225 2.25 18.27 -14.57
N MET A 226 1.75 17.02 -14.49
CA MET A 226 2.60 15.84 -14.38
C MET A 226 3.61 15.75 -15.52
N GLU A 227 3.15 15.94 -16.76
CA GLU A 227 4.02 15.89 -17.93
C GLU A 227 5.10 16.98 -17.90
N GLU A 228 4.71 18.21 -17.56
CA GLU A 228 5.64 19.34 -17.49
C GLU A 228 6.69 19.14 -16.39
N VAL A 229 6.28 18.71 -15.18
CA VAL A 229 7.21 18.55 -14.05
C VAL A 229 8.09 17.32 -14.17
N LEU A 230 7.73 16.33 -14.98
CA LEU A 230 8.56 15.17 -15.29
C LEU A 230 9.47 15.36 -16.52
N ASN A 231 9.38 16.46 -17.24
CA ASN A 231 10.24 16.75 -18.37
C ASN A 231 11.66 17.18 -17.92
N ASN A 232 12.33 16.29 -17.20
CA ASN A 232 13.69 16.44 -16.69
C ASN A 232 14.30 15.05 -16.38
N ASN A 233 15.49 15.02 -15.76
CA ASN A 233 16.18 13.76 -15.41
C ASN A 233 16.08 13.40 -13.92
N LYS A 234 15.24 14.08 -13.14
CA LYS A 234 15.06 13.81 -11.73
C LYS A 234 14.36 12.46 -11.53
N THR A 235 14.73 11.75 -10.48
CA THR A 235 14.38 10.34 -10.32
C THR A 235 13.34 10.10 -9.22
N ASP A 236 13.23 11.00 -8.23
CA ASP A 236 12.41 10.77 -7.04
C ASP A 236 11.40 11.91 -6.81
N PHE A 237 10.14 11.55 -6.52
CA PHE A 237 9.10 12.55 -6.27
C PHE A 237 9.39 13.34 -4.99
N GLY A 238 9.65 12.67 -3.86
CA GLY A 238 9.79 13.33 -2.56
C GLY A 238 11.06 14.17 -2.45
N LYS A 239 12.18 13.64 -2.96
CA LYS A 239 13.47 14.30 -2.82
C LYS A 239 13.70 15.41 -3.82
N GLU A 240 13.17 15.30 -5.02
CA GLU A 240 13.57 16.14 -6.14
C GLU A 240 12.41 16.88 -6.82
N ILE A 241 11.31 16.17 -7.13
CA ILE A 241 10.21 16.76 -7.90
C ILE A 241 9.36 17.68 -7.01
N ILE A 242 8.84 17.18 -5.88
CA ILE A 242 7.94 17.94 -5.01
C ILE A 242 8.59 19.24 -4.49
N PRO A 243 9.85 19.27 -3.99
CA PRO A 243 10.49 20.49 -3.57
C PRO A 243 10.61 21.57 -4.65
N ASP A 244 10.69 21.17 -5.92
CA ASP A 244 10.73 22.12 -7.02
C ASP A 244 9.34 22.58 -7.46
N VAL A 245 8.35 21.68 -7.46
CA VAL A 245 6.97 22.01 -7.83
C VAL A 245 6.39 23.03 -6.86
N ILE A 246 6.64 22.88 -5.56
CA ILE A 246 6.16 23.81 -4.52
C ILE A 246 6.62 25.26 -4.77
N LYS A 247 7.81 25.45 -5.34
CA LYS A 247 8.34 26.80 -5.61
C LYS A 247 7.67 27.51 -6.79
N GLN A 248 7.04 26.75 -7.70
CA GLN A 248 6.60 27.24 -9.00
C GLN A 248 5.10 27.06 -9.25
N ARG A 249 4.45 26.20 -8.50
CA ARG A 249 3.09 25.73 -8.73
C ARG A 249 2.26 25.80 -7.45
N LYS A 250 0.95 25.81 -7.63
CA LYS A 250 0.01 25.77 -6.53
C LYS A 250 -0.17 24.32 -6.03
N VAL A 251 0.35 24.03 -4.84
CA VAL A 251 0.32 22.70 -4.23
C VAL A 251 -0.54 22.74 -2.97
N SER A 252 -1.53 21.85 -2.85
CA SER A 252 -2.44 21.77 -1.70
C SER A 252 -2.15 20.55 -0.83
N ALA A 253 -2.35 20.66 0.47
CA ALA A 253 -2.40 19.54 1.38
C ALA A 253 -3.85 19.01 1.49
N TYR A 254 -4.00 17.68 1.43
CA TYR A 254 -5.25 17.01 1.80
C TYR A 254 -5.04 16.33 3.15
N LEU A 255 -5.80 16.71 4.17
CA LEU A 255 -5.66 16.16 5.51
C LEU A 255 -6.45 14.83 5.63
N PHE A 256 -5.73 13.77 5.95
CA PHE A 256 -6.30 12.45 6.19
C PHE A 256 -6.31 12.11 7.68
N GLU A 257 -7.48 11.77 8.22
CA GLU A 257 -7.63 11.42 9.63
C GLU A 257 -7.57 9.92 9.92
N GLY A 258 -7.79 9.08 8.89
CA GLY A 258 -7.88 7.64 9.05
C GLY A 258 -6.57 6.99 9.53
N PHE A 259 -6.65 5.69 9.81
CA PHE A 259 -5.45 4.89 10.05
C PHE A 259 -4.58 4.84 8.78
N TRP A 260 -3.30 5.08 8.93
CA TRP A 260 -2.31 4.95 7.87
C TRP A 260 -0.98 4.47 8.46
N GLU A 261 -0.40 3.44 7.83
CA GLU A 261 0.89 2.87 8.22
C GLU A 261 1.71 2.49 6.98
N ASP A 262 2.99 2.88 6.96
CA ASP A 262 3.96 2.40 5.97
C ASP A 262 4.50 1.04 6.40
N ILE A 263 4.12 -0.02 5.68
CA ILE A 263 4.59 -1.38 5.91
C ILE A 263 6.00 -1.54 5.30
N GLY A 264 6.92 -0.69 5.74
CA GLY A 264 8.28 -0.57 5.19
C GLY A 264 9.34 -1.43 5.83
N THR A 265 9.08 -2.01 7.02
CA THR A 265 10.05 -2.79 7.81
C THR A 265 9.43 -4.08 8.32
N ILE A 266 10.25 -5.08 8.67
CA ILE A 266 9.77 -6.33 9.31
C ILE A 266 9.01 -6.03 10.60
N LYS A 267 9.47 -5.04 11.40
CA LYS A 267 8.80 -4.64 12.64
C LYS A 267 7.40 -4.10 12.36
N ALA A 268 7.27 -3.09 11.49
CA ALA A 268 5.96 -2.54 11.13
C ALA A 268 5.04 -3.61 10.52
N PHE A 269 5.56 -4.46 9.64
CA PHE A 269 4.82 -5.58 9.06
C PHE A 269 4.29 -6.52 10.14
N TYR A 270 5.11 -6.94 11.09
CA TYR A 270 4.75 -7.88 12.13
C TYR A 270 3.74 -7.27 13.13
N GLU A 271 4.05 -6.08 13.66
CA GLU A 271 3.20 -5.40 14.65
C GLU A 271 1.82 -5.06 14.06
N THR A 272 1.77 -4.53 12.84
CA THR A 272 0.51 -4.22 12.17
C THR A 272 -0.31 -5.48 11.90
N ASN A 273 0.31 -6.59 11.48
CA ASN A 273 -0.42 -7.84 11.29
C ASN A 273 -1.01 -8.36 12.62
N LEU A 274 -0.24 -8.36 13.71
CA LEU A 274 -0.74 -8.84 14.99
C LEU A 274 -1.81 -7.92 15.58
N ASP A 275 -1.73 -6.61 15.37
CA ASP A 275 -2.81 -5.69 15.75
C ASP A 275 -4.16 -6.07 15.13
N LEU A 276 -4.16 -6.56 13.88
CA LEU A 276 -5.39 -7.03 13.20
C LEU A 276 -6.08 -8.20 13.90
N ALA A 277 -5.36 -8.97 14.70
CA ALA A 277 -5.91 -10.07 15.49
C ALA A 277 -6.41 -9.62 16.86
N SER A 278 -6.20 -8.37 17.25
CA SER A 278 -6.69 -7.79 18.51
C SER A 278 -8.22 -7.62 18.51
N ILE A 279 -8.80 -7.42 19.69
CA ILE A 279 -10.25 -7.20 19.85
C ILE A 279 -10.69 -5.89 19.16
N SER A 280 -9.85 -4.87 19.18
CA SER A 280 -10.12 -3.55 18.59
C SER A 280 -8.92 -3.10 17.76
N PRO A 281 -8.76 -3.64 16.53
CA PRO A 281 -7.65 -3.30 15.67
C PRO A 281 -7.76 -1.85 15.18
N GLN A 282 -6.63 -1.19 14.97
CA GLN A 282 -6.60 0.17 14.41
C GLN A 282 -7.11 0.22 12.97
N PHE A 283 -6.87 -0.84 12.20
CA PHE A 283 -7.43 -1.00 10.85
C PHE A 283 -8.47 -2.13 10.85
N ASN A 284 -9.69 -1.82 10.39
CA ASN A 284 -10.77 -2.80 10.33
C ASN A 284 -10.97 -3.33 8.90
N PHE A 285 -10.75 -4.64 8.66
CA PHE A 285 -11.05 -5.29 7.39
C PHE A 285 -12.55 -5.60 7.19
N TYR A 286 -13.35 -5.56 8.25
CA TYR A 286 -14.79 -5.91 8.24
C TYR A 286 -15.69 -4.71 7.90
N ASP A 287 -15.30 -3.94 6.91
CA ASP A 287 -16.04 -2.79 6.39
C ASP A 287 -16.72 -3.17 5.08
N GLU A 288 -18.05 -3.23 5.09
CA GLU A 288 -18.85 -3.61 3.93
C GLU A 288 -19.00 -2.48 2.90
N GLN A 289 -18.84 -1.23 3.32
CA GLN A 289 -18.98 -0.07 2.43
C GLN A 289 -17.73 0.14 1.58
N MET A 290 -16.55 -0.10 2.16
CA MET A 290 -15.25 0.02 1.48
C MET A 290 -14.43 -1.26 1.66
N PRO A 291 -14.86 -2.40 1.09
CA PRO A 291 -14.19 -3.68 1.24
C PRO A 291 -12.82 -3.67 0.57
N ILE A 292 -11.90 -4.44 1.13
CA ILE A 292 -10.61 -4.71 0.47
C ILE A 292 -10.77 -5.97 -0.38
N TYR A 293 -10.69 -5.79 -1.69
CA TYR A 293 -10.77 -6.87 -2.66
C TYR A 293 -9.45 -7.64 -2.72
N THR A 294 -9.52 -8.96 -2.87
CA THR A 294 -8.37 -9.83 -3.05
C THR A 294 -8.74 -11.08 -3.85
N HIS A 295 -7.73 -11.85 -4.23
CA HIS A 295 -7.91 -13.05 -5.04
C HIS A 295 -8.87 -14.06 -4.38
N ARG A 296 -9.96 -14.38 -5.06
CA ARG A 296 -10.87 -15.49 -4.69
C ARG A 296 -10.22 -16.81 -5.07
N ARG A 297 -9.73 -17.54 -4.08
CA ARG A 297 -9.01 -18.79 -4.30
C ARG A 297 -9.93 -20.02 -4.33
N HIS A 298 -11.25 -19.83 -4.12
CA HIS A 298 -12.24 -20.91 -4.04
C HIS A 298 -11.82 -22.04 -3.09
N LEU A 299 -11.23 -21.66 -1.96
CA LEU A 299 -10.79 -22.60 -0.94
C LEU A 299 -11.95 -23.03 -0.05
N PRO A 300 -11.90 -24.25 0.53
CA PRO A 300 -12.86 -24.68 1.53
C PRO A 300 -12.69 -23.86 2.82
N ALA A 301 -13.71 -23.92 3.68
CA ALA A 301 -13.62 -23.35 5.02
C ALA A 301 -12.46 -23.98 5.80
N THR A 302 -11.91 -23.22 6.75
CA THR A 302 -10.87 -23.75 7.66
C THR A 302 -11.42 -24.88 8.51
N LYS A 303 -10.71 -26.01 8.52
CA LYS A 303 -11.04 -27.17 9.33
C LYS A 303 -10.29 -27.12 10.66
N VAL A 304 -11.03 -27.09 11.77
CA VAL A 304 -10.48 -27.03 13.14
C VAL A 304 -10.85 -28.27 13.90
N ASN A 305 -9.88 -29.02 14.40
CA ASN A 305 -10.07 -30.26 15.14
C ASN A 305 -9.42 -30.17 16.55
N PHE A 306 -10.20 -30.11 17.62
CA PHE A 306 -9.74 -30.12 19.01
C PHE A 306 -8.72 -29.02 19.35
N CYS A 307 -8.92 -27.79 18.90
CA CYS A 307 -8.00 -26.68 19.07
C CYS A 307 -8.48 -25.67 20.13
N ASN A 308 -7.53 -24.97 20.72
CA ASN A 308 -7.79 -23.73 21.48
C ASN A 308 -7.24 -22.58 20.68
N ILE A 309 -8.10 -21.68 20.19
CA ILE A 309 -7.73 -20.53 19.36
C ILE A 309 -8.32 -19.27 20.00
N SER A 310 -7.47 -18.27 20.29
CA SER A 310 -7.90 -16.99 20.85
C SER A 310 -7.11 -15.82 20.23
N ASN A 311 -7.75 -14.64 20.08
CA ASN A 311 -7.19 -13.43 19.52
C ASN A 311 -6.40 -13.69 18.23
N SER A 312 -6.97 -14.45 17.31
CA SER A 312 -6.25 -14.93 16.12
C SER A 312 -7.13 -14.87 14.86
N LEU A 313 -6.50 -14.63 13.71
CA LEU A 313 -7.14 -14.71 12.40
C LEU A 313 -6.78 -16.04 11.73
N THR A 314 -7.76 -16.77 11.22
CA THR A 314 -7.55 -18.00 10.46
C THR A 314 -8.15 -17.85 9.07
N SER A 315 -7.34 -18.08 8.05
CA SER A 315 -7.77 -17.93 6.65
C SER A 315 -8.25 -19.24 6.07
N GLU A 316 -9.07 -19.14 5.01
CA GLU A 316 -9.67 -20.26 4.31
C GLU A 316 -8.64 -21.31 3.82
N GLY A 317 -9.09 -22.58 3.74
CA GLY A 317 -8.29 -23.70 3.29
C GLY A 317 -7.29 -24.24 4.31
N SER A 318 -7.26 -23.71 5.53
CA SER A 318 -6.35 -24.19 6.58
C SER A 318 -6.92 -25.47 7.26
N ILE A 319 -6.03 -26.34 7.72
CA ILE A 319 -6.35 -27.53 8.52
C ILE A 319 -5.52 -27.47 9.79
N ILE A 320 -6.21 -27.34 10.93
CA ILE A 320 -5.60 -27.15 12.24
C ILE A 320 -6.06 -28.29 13.14
N THR A 321 -5.11 -29.05 13.70
CA THR A 321 -5.44 -30.24 14.50
C THR A 321 -4.71 -30.20 15.85
N ASN A 322 -5.48 -30.30 16.93
CA ASN A 322 -5.00 -30.40 18.31
C ASN A 322 -3.87 -29.40 18.63
N ALA A 323 -4.13 -28.13 18.37
CA ALA A 323 -3.16 -27.04 18.51
C ALA A 323 -3.65 -25.96 19.48
N TYR A 324 -2.71 -25.25 20.08
CA TYR A 324 -2.93 -24.06 20.88
C TYR A 324 -2.43 -22.83 20.10
N ILE A 325 -3.32 -21.87 19.80
CA ILE A 325 -3.01 -20.72 18.96
C ILE A 325 -3.51 -19.45 19.65
N VAL A 326 -2.62 -18.51 19.90
CA VAL A 326 -2.91 -17.23 20.56
C VAL A 326 -2.23 -16.10 19.81
N ASN A 327 -2.89 -14.92 19.73
CA ASN A 327 -2.33 -13.69 19.17
C ASN A 327 -1.65 -13.91 17.81
N SER A 328 -2.25 -14.71 16.93
CA SER A 328 -1.57 -15.20 15.73
C SER A 328 -2.41 -15.03 14.46
N ILE A 329 -1.74 -14.96 13.33
CA ILE A 329 -2.40 -14.96 12.00
C ILE A 329 -1.99 -16.20 11.24
N ILE A 330 -2.99 -16.98 10.83
CA ILE A 330 -2.84 -18.20 10.06
C ILE A 330 -3.32 -17.94 8.63
N GLY A 331 -2.36 -17.87 7.71
CA GLY A 331 -2.61 -17.62 6.30
C GLY A 331 -3.28 -18.79 5.58
N VAL A 332 -3.70 -18.55 4.35
CA VAL A 332 -4.42 -19.53 3.53
C VAL A 332 -3.67 -20.86 3.37
N ARG A 333 -4.38 -21.99 3.35
CA ARG A 333 -3.84 -23.35 3.17
C ARG A 333 -2.79 -23.79 4.20
N THR A 334 -2.76 -23.16 5.36
CA THR A 334 -1.80 -23.58 6.40
C THR A 334 -2.22 -24.91 7.00
N LEU A 335 -1.29 -25.86 7.07
CA LEU A 335 -1.44 -27.11 7.80
C LEU A 335 -0.76 -26.96 9.15
N ILE A 336 -1.48 -27.25 10.24
CA ILE A 336 -0.94 -27.27 11.60
C ILE A 336 -1.26 -28.62 12.21
N GLU A 337 -0.21 -29.39 12.49
CA GLU A 337 -0.33 -30.73 13.05
C GLU A 337 -0.46 -30.74 14.57
N SER A 338 -0.81 -31.90 15.10
CA SER A 338 -1.11 -32.11 16.53
C SER A 338 0.08 -31.79 17.43
N GLY A 339 -0.21 -31.07 18.51
CA GLY A 339 0.76 -30.68 19.55
C GLY A 339 1.41 -29.32 19.35
N ALA A 340 1.13 -28.65 18.24
CA ALA A 340 1.71 -27.34 17.96
C ALA A 340 1.17 -26.25 18.91
N SER A 341 2.06 -25.38 19.39
CA SER A 341 1.75 -24.19 20.19
C SER A 341 2.28 -22.95 19.53
N LEU A 342 1.40 -22.01 19.20
CA LEU A 342 1.70 -20.78 18.47
C LEU A 342 1.23 -19.58 19.31
N ASP A 343 2.15 -18.68 19.62
CA ASP A 343 1.85 -17.42 20.28
C ASP A 343 2.61 -16.29 19.58
N GLY A 344 1.88 -15.26 19.16
CA GLY A 344 2.44 -14.13 18.43
C GLY A 344 3.03 -14.51 17.05
N VAL A 345 2.43 -15.46 16.34
CA VAL A 345 2.96 -16.00 15.09
C VAL A 345 2.21 -15.45 13.86
N TYR A 346 2.95 -15.02 12.86
CA TYR A 346 2.42 -14.74 11.53
C TYR A 346 2.82 -15.84 10.53
N CYS A 347 1.85 -16.68 10.15
CA CYS A 347 2.00 -17.67 9.09
C CYS A 347 1.51 -17.10 7.77
N MET A 348 2.39 -16.97 6.77
CA MET A 348 2.03 -16.44 5.45
C MET A 348 1.08 -17.32 4.64
N GLY A 349 0.92 -18.59 5.04
CA GLY A 349 0.16 -19.58 4.28
C GLY A 349 0.96 -20.26 3.18
N ALA A 350 0.28 -21.10 2.39
CA ALA A 350 0.87 -21.87 1.31
C ALA A 350 0.20 -21.57 -0.04
N SER A 351 0.91 -21.79 -1.13
CA SER A 351 0.39 -21.62 -2.49
C SER A 351 -0.38 -22.85 -2.98
N TYR A 352 -0.11 -24.03 -2.44
CA TYR A 352 -0.71 -25.32 -2.79
C TYR A 352 -0.71 -26.26 -1.58
N TYR A 353 -1.38 -27.41 -1.69
CA TYR A 353 -1.27 -28.52 -0.73
C TYR A 353 -0.32 -29.56 -1.30
N GLU A 354 0.63 -30.03 -0.49
CA GLU A 354 1.50 -31.14 -0.88
C GLU A 354 0.70 -32.44 -1.01
N THR A 355 0.98 -33.21 -2.05
CA THR A 355 0.45 -34.58 -2.18
C THR A 355 1.20 -35.52 -1.21
N GLU A 356 0.66 -36.70 -0.96
CA GLU A 356 1.31 -37.68 -0.08
C GLU A 356 2.63 -38.19 -0.71
N GLU A 357 2.72 -38.24 -2.05
CA GLU A 357 3.95 -38.56 -2.79
C GLU A 357 5.02 -37.49 -2.57
N GLU A 358 4.67 -36.22 -2.69
CA GLU A 358 5.58 -35.09 -2.47
C GLU A 358 6.10 -35.05 -1.02
N LYS A 359 5.21 -35.27 -0.05
CA LYS A 359 5.60 -35.35 1.37
C LYS A 359 6.58 -36.49 1.62
N ALA A 360 6.32 -37.67 1.04
CA ALA A 360 7.22 -38.82 1.16
C ALA A 360 8.58 -38.58 0.49
N GLU A 361 8.61 -37.90 -0.64
CA GLU A 361 9.84 -37.53 -1.33
C GLU A 361 10.62 -36.47 -0.55
N ASN A 362 9.96 -35.43 -0.05
CA ASN A 362 10.56 -34.38 0.78
C ASN A 362 11.20 -34.99 2.05
N THR A 363 10.46 -35.89 2.72
CA THR A 363 10.96 -36.59 3.90
C THR A 363 12.22 -37.38 3.60
N LYS A 364 12.30 -38.10 2.45
CA LYS A 364 13.49 -38.83 2.03
C LYS A 364 14.70 -37.92 1.77
N LYS A 365 14.42 -36.69 1.30
CA LYS A 365 15.43 -35.67 1.01
C LYS A 365 15.81 -34.82 2.24
N GLY A 366 15.17 -35.02 3.40
CA GLY A 366 15.35 -34.21 4.59
C GLY A 366 14.77 -32.80 4.45
N ILE A 367 13.83 -32.58 3.51
CA ILE A 367 13.14 -31.31 3.29
C ILE A 367 11.89 -31.31 4.17
N PRO A 368 11.67 -30.28 5.02
CA PRO A 368 10.43 -30.15 5.80
C PRO A 368 9.21 -30.05 4.89
N ASN A 369 8.10 -30.68 5.27
CA ASN A 369 6.81 -30.50 4.61
C ASN A 369 6.26 -29.09 4.87
N ILE A 370 5.39 -28.60 3.97
CA ILE A 370 4.74 -27.30 4.09
C ILE A 370 3.78 -27.31 5.28
N GLY A 371 3.95 -26.34 6.19
CA GLY A 371 3.11 -26.18 7.36
C GLY A 371 3.89 -26.18 8.66
N ILE A 372 3.18 -26.47 9.75
CA ILE A 372 3.75 -26.59 11.09
C ILE A 372 3.59 -28.02 11.54
N GLY A 373 4.70 -28.71 11.73
CA GLY A 373 4.74 -30.11 12.11
C GLY A 373 4.29 -30.34 13.56
N ARG A 374 4.35 -31.61 13.98
CA ARG A 374 4.01 -32.05 15.35
C ARG A 374 5.02 -31.46 16.33
N GLY A 375 4.51 -30.86 17.42
CA GLY A 375 5.30 -30.31 18.52
C GLY A 375 5.57 -31.34 19.61
#